data_269c5ffce883c6e85916a250ace2a3d8
#
_entry.id   269c5ffce883c6e85916a250ace2a3d8
#
_cell.length_a   1.000
_cell.length_b   1.000
_cell.length_c   1.000
_cell.angle_alpha   90.00
_cell.angle_beta   90.00
_cell.angle_gamma   90.00
#
_symmetry.space_group_name_H-M   'P 1'
#
loop_
_entity.id
_entity.type
_entity.pdbx_description
1 polymer ?
#
loop_
_entity_poly.entity_id
_entity_poly.type
_entity_poly.pdbx_seq_one_letter_code
_entity_poly.pdbx_strand_id
1 'polypeptide(L)'
;MAKLANTIQDIENHQFKSHLLPFLSELFETVGRRASYLGRIVMCNIPLLKPLIKLILKSIPESASMVRTIQSVSMCEGSPSPNVLPQRPSVTVNVRPLPGDTIDDVETHLRTHIRYKDIEIERAGE
;
A
#
# COMPACT_ATOMS: atom_id res chain seq x y z
N MET A 1 4.14 -24.27 -5.93
CA MET A 1 3.35 -23.32 -6.77
C MET A 1 2.01 -22.93 -6.13
N ALA A 2 1.16 -23.85 -5.65
CA ALA A 2 -0.11 -23.48 -5.01
C ALA A 2 0.06 -22.55 -3.79
N LYS A 3 1.03 -22.81 -2.91
CA LYS A 3 1.36 -21.92 -1.79
C LYS A 3 1.72 -20.50 -2.28
N LEU A 4 2.54 -20.39 -3.34
CA LEU A 4 2.94 -19.10 -3.90
C LEU A 4 1.75 -18.32 -4.45
N ALA A 5 0.88 -18.99 -5.22
CA ALA A 5 -0.34 -18.36 -5.75
C ALA A 5 -1.27 -17.84 -4.64
N ASN A 6 -1.45 -18.64 -3.59
CA ASN A 6 -2.23 -18.22 -2.43
C ASN A 6 -1.57 -17.05 -1.68
N THR A 7 -0.24 -17.02 -1.60
CA THR A 7 0.50 -15.91 -0.98
C THR A 7 0.35 -14.62 -1.79
N ILE A 8 0.42 -14.70 -3.11
CA ILE A 8 0.15 -13.56 -4.00
C ILE A 8 -1.27 -13.04 -3.76
N GLN A 9 -2.24 -13.93 -3.70
CA GLN A 9 -3.63 -13.55 -3.43
C GLN A 9 -3.80 -12.91 -2.04
N ASP A 10 -3.11 -13.43 -1.02
CA ASP A 10 -3.15 -12.85 0.33
C ASP A 10 -2.56 -11.42 0.33
N ILE A 11 -1.45 -11.19 -0.36
CA ILE A 11 -0.81 -9.88 -0.49
C ILE A 11 -1.73 -8.89 -1.21
N GLU A 12 -2.33 -9.30 -2.32
CA GLU A 12 -3.23 -8.42 -3.10
C GLU A 12 -4.53 -8.10 -2.34
N ASN A 13 -5.08 -9.05 -1.61
CA ASN A 13 -6.33 -8.86 -0.86
C ASN A 13 -6.15 -8.06 0.44
N HIS A 14 -4.97 -8.06 1.04
CA HIS A 14 -4.71 -7.41 2.31
C HIS A 14 -3.83 -6.17 2.13
N GLN A 15 -4.34 -5.19 1.39
CA GLN A 15 -3.70 -3.90 1.21
C GLN A 15 -3.66 -3.09 2.52
N PHE A 16 -2.65 -2.24 2.67
CA PHE A 16 -2.53 -1.37 3.85
C PHE A 16 -3.75 -0.47 4.02
N LYS A 17 -4.09 -0.21 5.27
CA LYS A 17 -5.18 0.71 5.61
C LYS A 17 -4.79 2.14 5.25
N SER A 18 -5.72 2.86 4.62
CA SER A 18 -5.50 4.26 4.31
C SER A 18 -5.58 5.14 5.56
N HIS A 19 -4.60 6.01 5.76
CA HIS A 19 -4.65 7.07 6.75
C HIS A 19 -4.17 8.40 6.17
N LEU A 20 -4.76 9.48 6.62
CA LEU A 20 -4.39 10.81 6.17
C LEU A 20 -3.25 11.32 7.07
N LEU A 21 -2.13 11.65 6.46
CA LEU A 21 -1.00 12.21 7.19
C LEU A 21 -1.34 13.60 7.73
N PRO A 22 -0.89 13.96 8.95
CA PRO A 22 -1.16 15.27 9.54
C PRO A 22 -0.73 16.42 8.63
N PHE A 23 0.43 16.32 7.97
CA PHE A 23 0.94 17.36 7.10
C PHE A 23 0.05 17.61 5.87
N LEU A 24 -0.63 16.58 5.35
CA LEU A 24 -1.59 16.75 4.25
C LEU A 24 -2.80 17.59 4.68
N SER A 25 -3.25 17.43 5.93
CA SER A 25 -4.33 18.28 6.44
C SER A 25 -3.90 19.73 6.54
N GLU A 26 -2.69 20.01 7.00
CA GLU A 26 -2.12 21.37 7.04
C GLU A 26 -1.91 21.97 5.65
N LEU A 27 -1.45 21.14 4.69
CA LEU A 27 -1.31 21.54 3.30
C LEU A 27 -2.66 21.95 2.70
N PHE A 28 -3.68 21.13 2.90
CA PHE A 28 -5.02 21.40 2.40
C PHE A 28 -5.62 22.65 3.06
N GLU A 29 -5.41 22.88 4.36
CA GLU A 29 -5.84 24.10 5.03
C GLU A 29 -5.14 25.34 4.45
N THR A 30 -3.82 25.25 4.22
CA THR A 30 -3.03 26.35 3.66
C THR A 30 -3.45 26.69 2.24
N VAL A 31 -3.64 25.69 1.39
CA VAL A 31 -4.13 25.85 0.02
C VAL A 31 -5.59 26.34 0.02
N GLY A 32 -6.41 25.80 0.92
CA GLY A 32 -7.81 26.17 1.06
C GLY A 32 -8.03 27.64 1.40
N ARG A 33 -7.13 28.24 2.20
CA ARG A 33 -7.20 29.68 2.50
C ARG A 33 -6.99 30.57 1.28
N ARG A 34 -6.33 30.07 0.23
CA ARG A 34 -6.09 30.78 -1.04
C ARG A 34 -7.03 30.34 -2.18
N ALA A 35 -7.85 29.33 -1.93
CA ALA A 35 -8.81 28.82 -2.91
C ALA A 35 -10.07 29.69 -3.05
N SER A 36 -10.87 29.44 -4.09
CA SER A 36 -12.18 30.05 -4.25
C SER A 36 -13.11 29.74 -3.06
N TYR A 37 -14.19 30.51 -2.90
CA TYR A 37 -15.09 30.42 -1.73
C TYR A 37 -15.59 28.99 -1.46
N LEU A 38 -15.95 28.23 -2.49
CA LEU A 38 -16.36 26.84 -2.38
C LEU A 38 -15.20 25.91 -1.97
N GLY A 39 -14.01 26.09 -2.56
CA GLY A 39 -12.81 25.37 -2.20
C GLY A 39 -12.40 25.62 -0.73
N ARG A 40 -12.59 26.85 -0.26
CA ARG A 40 -12.33 27.23 1.14
C ARG A 40 -13.25 26.52 2.12
N ILE A 41 -14.54 26.41 1.83
CA ILE A 41 -15.50 25.67 2.67
C ILE A 41 -15.10 24.20 2.78
N VAL A 42 -14.76 23.57 1.65
CA VAL A 42 -14.36 22.17 1.62
C VAL A 42 -13.03 21.93 2.37
N MET A 43 -12.02 22.75 2.09
CA MET A 43 -10.69 22.56 2.63
C MET A 43 -10.54 22.97 4.10
N CYS A 44 -11.33 23.91 4.58
CA CYS A 44 -11.34 24.29 6.01
C CYS A 44 -12.15 23.31 6.89
N ASN A 45 -12.98 22.47 6.29
CA ASN A 45 -13.78 21.46 7.00
C ASN A 45 -13.22 20.03 6.83
N ILE A 46 -11.90 19.88 6.63
CA ILE A 46 -11.25 18.59 6.48
C ILE A 46 -11.60 17.59 7.61
N PRO A 47 -11.65 17.98 8.90
CA PRO A 47 -12.02 17.02 9.94
C PRO A 47 -13.39 16.37 9.71
N LEU A 48 -14.36 17.13 9.22
CA LEU A 48 -15.71 16.66 8.91
C LEU A 48 -15.76 15.88 7.59
N LEU A 49 -14.93 16.28 6.61
CA LEU A 49 -14.91 15.71 5.25
C LEU A 49 -13.86 14.60 5.08
N LYS A 50 -13.11 14.25 6.14
CA LYS A 50 -12.13 13.15 6.10
C LYS A 50 -12.61 11.88 5.40
N PRO A 51 -13.81 11.35 5.66
CA PRO A 51 -14.26 10.13 4.99
C PRO A 51 -14.48 10.34 3.49
N LEU A 52 -15.01 11.50 3.09
CA LEU A 52 -15.23 11.84 1.69
C LEU A 52 -13.91 12.07 0.94
N ILE A 53 -12.98 12.79 1.55
CA ILE A 53 -11.64 13.03 0.99
C ILE A 53 -10.90 11.71 0.79
N LYS A 54 -10.92 10.81 1.79
CA LYS A 54 -10.33 9.48 1.67
C LYS A 54 -10.96 8.65 0.55
N LEU A 55 -12.28 8.75 0.36
CA LEU A 55 -12.97 8.04 -0.70
C LEU A 55 -12.53 8.53 -2.08
N ILE A 56 -12.46 9.85 -2.26
CA ILE A 56 -12.02 10.49 -3.52
C ILE A 56 -10.55 10.15 -3.80
N LEU A 57 -9.65 10.33 -2.84
CA LEU A 57 -8.22 10.03 -2.99
C LEU A 57 -7.96 8.55 -3.25
N LYS A 58 -8.78 7.66 -2.69
CA LYS A 58 -8.68 6.22 -2.93
C LYS A 58 -9.14 5.82 -4.34
N SER A 59 -10.05 6.59 -4.93
CA SER A 59 -10.57 6.35 -6.28
C SER A 59 -9.62 6.81 -7.38
N ILE A 60 -8.64 7.67 -7.06
CA ILE A 60 -7.63 8.17 -7.98
C ILE A 60 -6.33 7.39 -7.73
N PRO A 61 -5.89 6.51 -8.67
CA PRO A 61 -4.71 5.65 -8.47
C PRO A 61 -3.44 6.42 -8.10
N GLU A 62 -3.23 7.58 -8.72
CA GLU A 62 -2.05 8.42 -8.49
C GLU A 62 -2.03 9.01 -7.07
N SER A 63 -3.20 9.27 -6.50
CA SER A 63 -3.33 9.83 -5.15
C SER A 63 -3.34 8.77 -4.04
N ALA A 64 -3.49 7.49 -4.40
CA ALA A 64 -3.55 6.40 -3.43
C ALA A 64 -2.25 6.28 -2.61
N SER A 65 -1.09 6.57 -3.24
CA SER A 65 0.21 6.59 -2.58
C SER A 65 0.39 7.70 -1.54
N MET A 66 -0.49 8.70 -1.54
CA MET A 66 -0.48 9.79 -0.55
C MET A 66 -1.23 9.44 0.74
N VAL A 67 -2.05 8.40 0.72
CA VAL A 67 -2.94 8.05 1.83
C VAL A 67 -2.74 6.63 2.36
N ARG A 68 -1.93 5.82 1.69
CA ARG A 68 -1.60 4.47 2.15
C ARG A 68 -0.26 4.00 1.61
N THR A 69 0.40 3.13 2.36
CA THR A 69 1.50 2.31 1.86
C THR A 69 0.98 1.41 0.74
N ILE A 70 1.64 1.44 -0.41
CA ILE A 70 1.29 0.62 -1.57
C ILE A 70 2.21 -0.59 -1.61
N GLN A 71 1.61 -1.75 -1.79
CA GLN A 71 2.32 -2.98 -2.09
C GLN A 71 1.79 -3.56 -3.41
N SER A 72 2.69 -4.07 -4.22
CA SER A 72 2.35 -4.73 -5.48
C SER A 72 3.31 -5.86 -5.79
N VAL A 73 2.79 -6.97 -6.26
CA VAL A 73 3.62 -8.06 -6.76
C VAL A 73 4.20 -7.63 -8.11
N SER A 74 5.53 -7.56 -8.20
CA SER A 74 6.23 -7.07 -9.39
C SER A 74 6.88 -8.19 -10.20
N MET A 75 7.35 -9.25 -9.54
CA MET A 75 7.98 -10.38 -10.20
C MET A 75 7.55 -11.69 -9.54
N CYS A 76 7.48 -12.76 -10.32
CA CYS A 76 7.24 -14.11 -9.85
C CYS A 76 8.19 -15.05 -10.58
N GLU A 77 9.02 -15.74 -9.83
CA GLU A 77 9.96 -16.72 -10.35
C GLU A 77 9.50 -18.13 -10.00
N GLY A 78 9.53 -18.99 -10.99
CA GLY A 78 9.12 -20.38 -10.87
C GLY A 78 10.21 -21.33 -11.31
N SER A 79 9.80 -22.34 -12.09
CA SER A 79 10.74 -23.31 -12.65
C SER A 79 11.44 -22.76 -13.90
N PRO A 80 12.73 -23.07 -14.10
CA PRO A 80 13.45 -22.72 -15.31
C PRO A 80 13.02 -23.53 -16.55
N SER A 81 12.24 -24.59 -16.35
CA SER A 81 11.78 -25.49 -17.42
C SER A 81 10.35 -25.97 -17.20
N PRO A 82 9.57 -26.17 -18.27
CA PRO A 82 8.17 -26.60 -18.18
C PRO A 82 7.97 -27.94 -17.47
N ASN A 83 8.96 -28.81 -17.52
CA ASN A 83 8.88 -30.18 -17.01
C ASN A 83 9.51 -30.39 -15.64
N VAL A 84 9.94 -29.30 -14.99
CA VAL A 84 10.62 -29.34 -13.68
C VAL A 84 9.80 -28.57 -12.65
N LEU A 85 9.59 -29.15 -11.49
CA LEU A 85 8.98 -28.43 -10.38
C LEU A 85 10.00 -27.45 -9.77
N PRO A 86 9.59 -26.20 -9.49
CA PRO A 86 10.48 -25.23 -8.88
C PRO A 86 10.86 -25.66 -7.45
N GLN A 87 12.15 -25.66 -7.17
CA GLN A 87 12.68 -26.00 -5.83
C GLN A 87 12.49 -24.85 -4.85
N ARG A 88 12.70 -23.61 -5.32
CA ARG A 88 12.56 -22.38 -4.54
C ARG A 88 11.81 -21.32 -5.37
N PRO A 89 10.49 -21.46 -5.49
CA PRO A 89 9.72 -20.41 -6.15
C PRO A 89 9.72 -19.15 -5.31
N SER A 90 9.90 -17.99 -5.93
CA SER A 90 9.95 -16.70 -5.26
C SER A 90 8.98 -15.70 -5.86
N VAL A 91 8.59 -14.72 -5.05
CA VAL A 91 7.79 -13.59 -5.48
C VAL A 91 8.42 -12.31 -4.96
N THR A 92 8.59 -11.34 -5.82
CA THR A 92 9.10 -10.02 -5.46
C THR A 92 7.94 -9.06 -5.30
N VAL A 93 7.87 -8.46 -4.12
CA VAL A 93 6.86 -7.45 -3.78
C VAL A 93 7.53 -6.09 -3.73
N ASN A 94 7.08 -5.19 -4.57
CA ASN A 94 7.51 -3.79 -4.52
C ASN A 94 6.62 -3.07 -3.50
N VAL A 95 7.24 -2.44 -2.52
CA VAL A 95 6.55 -1.69 -1.48
C VAL A 95 6.99 -0.24 -1.51
N ARG A 96 6.01 0.66 -1.48
CA ARG A 96 6.22 2.10 -1.35
C ARG A 96 5.61 2.54 -0.03
N PRO A 97 6.42 2.62 1.04
CA PRO A 97 5.92 2.99 2.35
C PRO A 97 5.46 4.46 2.37
N LEU A 98 4.39 4.70 3.09
CA LEU A 98 3.94 6.06 3.36
C LEU A 98 4.94 6.72 4.36
N PRO A 99 5.22 8.01 4.25
CA PRO A 99 6.01 8.71 5.27
C PRO A 99 5.45 8.49 6.68
N GLY A 100 6.26 7.87 7.53
CA GLY A 100 5.85 7.45 8.87
C GLY A 100 5.69 5.93 9.05
N ASP A 101 5.50 5.18 7.96
CA ASP A 101 5.55 3.71 8.01
C ASP A 101 7.02 3.24 7.86
N THR A 102 7.39 2.25 8.64
CA THR A 102 8.73 1.65 8.59
C THR A 102 8.73 0.35 7.78
N ILE A 103 9.91 -0.07 7.35
CA ILE A 103 10.06 -1.38 6.68
C ILE A 103 9.67 -2.52 7.63
N ASP A 104 9.90 -2.35 8.93
CA ASP A 104 9.51 -3.33 9.94
C ASP A 104 7.98 -3.45 10.07
N ASP A 105 7.26 -2.34 9.93
CA ASP A 105 5.79 -2.35 9.89
C ASP A 105 5.28 -3.10 8.66
N VAL A 106 5.95 -2.91 7.52
CA VAL A 106 5.62 -3.63 6.27
C VAL A 106 5.84 -5.13 6.44
N GLU A 107 6.98 -5.54 6.96
CA GLU A 107 7.28 -6.95 7.20
C GLU A 107 6.28 -7.58 8.17
N THR A 108 5.96 -6.88 9.25
CA THR A 108 4.97 -7.33 10.24
C THR A 108 3.58 -7.49 9.60
N HIS A 109 3.19 -6.55 8.76
CA HIS A 109 1.93 -6.62 8.01
C HIS A 109 1.89 -7.85 7.09
N LEU A 110 2.94 -8.08 6.30
CA LEU A 110 3.05 -9.25 5.43
C LEU A 110 3.01 -10.55 6.22
N ARG A 111 3.80 -10.68 7.30
CA ARG A 111 3.81 -11.87 8.16
C ARG A 111 2.47 -12.13 8.83
N THR A 112 1.70 -11.10 9.10
CA THR A 112 0.38 -11.22 9.73
C THR A 112 -0.67 -11.73 8.76
N HIS A 113 -0.64 -11.28 7.51
CA HIS A 113 -1.69 -11.55 6.53
C HIS A 113 -1.41 -12.74 5.61
N ILE A 114 -0.13 -13.12 5.46
CA ILE A 114 0.23 -14.35 4.73
C ILE A 114 -0.14 -15.58 5.60
N ARG A 115 -0.95 -16.46 5.02
CA ARG A 115 -1.44 -17.67 5.73
C ARG A 115 -0.36 -18.70 6.01
N TYR A 116 0.70 -18.75 5.21
CA TYR A 116 1.79 -19.71 5.34
C TYR A 116 2.95 -19.10 6.11
N LYS A 117 3.20 -19.58 7.32
CA LYS A 117 4.25 -19.05 8.20
C LYS A 117 5.66 -19.63 7.91
N ASP A 118 5.73 -20.63 7.05
CA ASP A 118 6.97 -21.26 6.58
C ASP A 118 7.60 -20.51 5.39
N ILE A 119 7.01 -19.40 4.95
CA ILE A 119 7.57 -18.56 3.91
C ILE A 119 8.65 -17.65 4.48
N GLU A 120 9.82 -17.72 3.87
CA GLU A 120 10.93 -16.82 4.16
C GLU A 120 10.69 -15.46 3.50
N ILE A 121 10.84 -14.39 4.27
CA ILE A 121 10.74 -13.02 3.79
C ILE A 121 12.13 -12.41 3.87
N GLU A 122 12.68 -12.07 2.73
CA GLU A 122 13.97 -11.40 2.60
C GLU A 122 13.76 -9.97 2.12
N ARG A 123 14.55 -9.04 2.64
CA ARG A 123 14.58 -7.66 2.16
C ARG A 123 15.54 -7.60 0.99
N ALA A 124 15.03 -7.36 -0.20
CA ALA A 124 15.80 -7.26 -1.41
C ALA A 124 15.99 -5.78 -1.77
N GLY A 125 17.22 -5.33 -1.68
CA GLY A 125 17.67 -4.02 -2.18
C GLY A 125 17.25 -2.82 -1.33
N GLU A 126 18.01 -1.78 -1.51
CA GLU A 126 17.69 -0.42 -1.14
C GLU A 126 16.85 0.27 -2.23
#